data_d9fc4d746bd10bd7db8543f2ff9ef840
#
_entry.id   d9fc4d746bd10bd7db8543f2ff9ef840
#
_cell.length_a   1.000
_cell.length_b   1.000
_cell.length_c   1.000
_cell.angle_alpha   90.00
_cell.angle_beta   90.00
_cell.angle_gamma   90.00
#
_symmetry.space_group_name_H-M   'P 1'
#
loop_
_entity.id
_entity.type
_entity.pdbx_description
1 polymer ?
#
loop_
_entity_poly.entity_id
_entity_poly.type
_entity_poly.pdbx_seq_one_letter_code
_entity_poly.pdbx_strand_id
1 'polypeptide(L)'
;MYLIGIDFGHGETTASLYDTAKNDKLERLHILDGNTPESCKVESAVCRNKETGKWQFAKDIRDYALPDFTLHFKAPMNEITPKNKEAFAAFIKLVFEHILKNHSDLHYNPATGERNFEIYVACPSGWGKEDANQIQEYKNFISGIIPVDWVIKESDAAYFKFKAEQNFSDSSVLVIDIGSSTIDFTAYDKKASKPSTEGKKHGASAVENLIFKYFEEHDSDFNKAKQDAEAKCSAENLDWHNAVVHYIKKQKEGFYTNELSTLLLDLSLKVIRNDIRGRIFDSYEISKEQLDDVILVPYRQTLLNDLNDEKLRLEKEQIGVPQVVVLTGGASRMPWLLRLVKDVFSDSKVYRDCEPSYVVSDGVAHYAHAVYELKQSVMGVIDSFWKTYDDRKLAQMIEKQFNISLRCKQLPKIKAICDLFDVGELKYDANDFKNLELPYYPEKNGTRCTAAFVPAMIKHNESIIHSVNGEISRDVNNSMNQQLRKALVSNLEDAFRTALHGFVPDIDIAPVVNIDLENISINSEWDINKIIEMTKSIYEDFFTYGDIYKDRTTIEKRKKFSVPFYKEQEVANVNLTDNILQNAVASLKASINAELTVENMVQKCIFCIY
;
A
#
# COMPACT_ATOMS: atom_id res chain seq x y z
N MET A 1 -4.82 20.53 -15.58
CA MET A 1 -4.11 19.25 -15.36
C MET A 1 -4.91 18.14 -16.02
N TYR A 2 -4.26 17.28 -16.77
CA TYR A 2 -4.90 16.10 -17.34
C TYR A 2 -4.61 14.87 -16.49
N LEU A 3 -5.62 14.02 -16.27
CA LEU A 3 -5.51 12.79 -15.51
C LEU A 3 -5.77 11.62 -16.44
N ILE A 4 -4.75 10.83 -16.72
CA ILE A 4 -4.80 9.75 -17.71
C ILE A 4 -4.89 8.40 -16.99
N GLY A 5 -5.95 7.65 -17.27
CA GLY A 5 -6.12 6.28 -16.82
C GLY A 5 -5.79 5.31 -17.95
N ILE A 6 -4.84 4.39 -17.74
CA ILE A 6 -4.44 3.40 -18.74
C ILE A 6 -4.65 1.99 -18.17
N ASP A 7 -5.34 1.16 -18.96
CA ASP A 7 -5.39 -0.27 -18.76
C ASP A 7 -4.49 -0.98 -19.77
N PHE A 8 -3.33 -1.43 -19.36
CA PHE A 8 -2.50 -2.37 -20.12
C PHE A 8 -3.04 -3.78 -19.93
N GLY A 9 -4.16 -4.11 -20.61
CA GLY A 9 -4.80 -5.41 -20.48
C GLY A 9 -4.00 -6.54 -21.15
N HIS A 10 -4.27 -7.78 -20.73
CA HIS A 10 -3.63 -8.97 -21.32
C HIS A 10 -4.02 -9.18 -22.79
N GLY A 11 -5.25 -8.84 -23.16
CA GLY A 11 -5.78 -9.01 -24.52
C GLY A 11 -5.86 -7.72 -25.33
N GLU A 12 -6.23 -6.62 -24.70
CA GLU A 12 -6.37 -5.30 -25.32
C GLU A 12 -6.00 -4.21 -24.31
N THR A 13 -5.59 -3.04 -24.81
CA THR A 13 -5.21 -1.88 -24.04
C THR A 13 -6.09 -0.70 -24.41
N THR A 14 -6.55 0.03 -23.39
CA THR A 14 -7.37 1.24 -23.51
C THR A 14 -6.85 2.34 -22.62
N ALA A 15 -7.16 3.58 -22.97
CA ALA A 15 -6.81 4.76 -22.17
C ALA A 15 -7.94 5.77 -22.16
N SER A 16 -8.16 6.39 -20.99
CA SER A 16 -9.18 7.42 -20.77
C SER A 16 -8.58 8.62 -20.05
N LEU A 17 -9.18 9.79 -20.18
CA LEU A 17 -8.66 11.07 -19.72
C LEU A 17 -9.74 11.89 -19.05
N TYR A 18 -9.38 12.51 -17.93
CA TYR A 18 -10.09 13.62 -17.31
C TYR A 18 -9.30 14.93 -17.50
N ASP A 19 -9.98 15.98 -17.92
CA ASP A 19 -9.45 17.35 -17.90
C ASP A 19 -10.00 18.08 -16.66
N THR A 20 -9.14 18.34 -15.67
CA THR A 20 -9.56 19.00 -14.42
C THR A 20 -10.05 20.44 -14.62
N ALA A 21 -9.84 21.03 -15.80
CA ALA A 21 -10.31 22.37 -16.14
C ALA A 21 -11.68 22.40 -16.83
N LYS A 22 -12.12 21.26 -17.36
CA LYS A 22 -13.39 21.11 -18.09
C LYS A 22 -14.33 20.22 -17.30
N ASN A 23 -15.05 20.75 -16.33
CA ASN A 23 -16.01 20.04 -15.49
C ASN A 23 -16.42 18.63 -15.98
N ASP A 24 -15.85 17.61 -15.38
CA ASP A 24 -16.32 16.21 -15.29
C ASP A 24 -16.58 15.45 -16.61
N LYS A 25 -15.93 15.81 -17.72
CA LYS A 25 -16.08 15.04 -18.94
C LYS A 25 -14.94 14.03 -19.10
N LEU A 26 -15.28 12.74 -18.99
CA LEU A 26 -14.40 11.64 -19.36
C LEU A 26 -14.28 11.55 -20.88
N GLU A 27 -13.05 11.48 -21.40
CA GLU A 27 -12.74 11.30 -22.82
C GLU A 27 -11.88 10.04 -22.99
N ARG A 28 -12.18 9.23 -24.01
CA ARG A 28 -11.34 8.07 -24.38
C ARG A 28 -10.25 8.52 -25.33
N LEU A 29 -9.03 8.14 -25.03
CA LEU A 29 -7.86 8.55 -25.82
C LEU A 29 -7.67 7.67 -27.04
N HIS A 30 -7.41 8.29 -28.20
CA HIS A 30 -7.04 7.58 -29.42
C HIS A 30 -5.58 7.07 -29.32
N ILE A 31 -5.41 5.76 -29.25
CA ILE A 31 -4.10 5.10 -29.25
C ILE A 31 -3.64 4.85 -30.69
N LEU A 32 -4.54 4.43 -31.56
CA LEU A 32 -4.26 4.23 -32.97
C LEU A 32 -4.55 5.51 -33.77
N ASP A 33 -3.93 5.64 -34.95
CA ASP A 33 -4.21 6.76 -35.84
C ASP A 33 -5.67 6.70 -36.33
N GLY A 34 -6.35 7.84 -36.29
CA GLY A 34 -7.77 7.98 -36.66
C GLY A 34 -8.62 8.49 -35.51
N ASN A 35 -9.88 8.87 -35.85
CA ASN A 35 -10.84 9.43 -34.88
C ASN A 35 -12.10 8.55 -34.79
N THR A 36 -11.93 7.24 -34.90
CA THR A 36 -13.03 6.28 -34.74
C THR A 36 -12.99 5.62 -33.35
N PRO A 37 -14.09 5.09 -32.84
CA PRO A 37 -14.08 4.37 -31.56
C PRO A 37 -13.05 3.21 -31.53
N GLU A 38 -12.78 2.59 -32.67
CA GLU A 38 -11.80 1.50 -32.78
C GLU A 38 -10.38 1.97 -32.55
N SER A 39 -10.07 3.25 -32.80
CA SER A 39 -8.75 3.81 -32.53
C SER A 39 -8.47 4.07 -31.06
N CYS A 40 -9.49 4.05 -30.19
CA CYS A 40 -9.34 4.20 -28.73
C CYS A 40 -8.85 2.93 -28.04
N LYS A 41 -8.69 1.82 -28.76
CA LYS A 41 -8.18 0.57 -28.20
C LYS A 41 -7.14 -0.05 -29.14
N VAL A 42 -6.22 -0.77 -28.57
CA VAL A 42 -5.20 -1.51 -29.29
C VAL A 42 -5.04 -2.90 -28.71
N GLU A 43 -4.85 -3.87 -29.56
CA GLU A 43 -4.53 -5.22 -29.13
C GLU A 43 -3.15 -5.28 -28.48
N SER A 44 -3.03 -6.00 -27.36
CA SER A 44 -1.78 -6.15 -26.62
C SER A 44 -0.84 -7.12 -27.35
N ALA A 45 -0.38 -6.71 -28.53
CA ALA A 45 0.49 -7.47 -29.42
C ALA A 45 1.51 -6.55 -30.12
N VAL A 46 2.75 -7.01 -30.23
CA VAL A 46 3.85 -6.30 -30.90
C VAL A 46 4.64 -7.21 -31.81
N CYS A 47 5.29 -6.60 -32.77
CA CYS A 47 6.25 -7.26 -33.66
C CYS A 47 7.31 -6.23 -34.11
N ARG A 48 8.38 -6.70 -34.78
CA ARG A 48 9.35 -5.81 -35.40
C ARG A 48 9.04 -5.65 -36.90
N ASN A 49 9.09 -4.42 -37.35
CA ASN A 49 9.04 -4.14 -38.79
C ASN A 49 10.27 -4.74 -39.49
N LYS A 50 10.06 -5.48 -40.59
CA LYS A 50 11.16 -6.17 -41.31
C LYS A 50 12.20 -5.24 -41.90
N GLU A 51 11.78 -4.04 -42.35
CA GLU A 51 12.66 -3.10 -43.03
C GLU A 51 13.46 -2.23 -42.06
N THR A 52 12.77 -1.76 -41.01
CA THR A 52 13.32 -0.79 -40.05
C THR A 52 13.85 -1.42 -38.77
N GLY A 53 13.50 -2.68 -38.47
CA GLY A 53 13.78 -3.35 -37.22
C GLY A 53 13.11 -2.73 -35.99
N LYS A 54 12.26 -1.71 -36.18
CA LYS A 54 11.57 -1.01 -35.07
C LYS A 54 10.35 -1.79 -34.61
N TRP A 55 10.08 -1.67 -33.31
CA TRP A 55 8.84 -2.18 -32.74
C TRP A 55 7.61 -1.45 -33.30
N GLN A 56 6.53 -2.19 -33.56
CA GLN A 56 5.24 -1.71 -34.00
C GLN A 56 4.11 -2.54 -33.38
N PHE A 57 2.90 -2.00 -33.34
CA PHE A 57 1.72 -2.78 -32.99
C PHE A 57 1.47 -3.86 -34.03
N ALA A 58 1.21 -5.09 -33.58
CA ALA A 58 0.72 -6.14 -34.44
C ALA A 58 -0.79 -5.96 -34.62
N LYS A 59 -1.22 -5.64 -35.83
CA LYS A 59 -2.62 -5.29 -36.15
C LYS A 59 -3.39 -6.41 -36.84
N ASP A 60 -2.69 -7.30 -37.54
CA ASP A 60 -3.27 -8.35 -38.38
C ASP A 60 -2.56 -9.68 -38.13
N ILE A 61 -3.27 -10.73 -38.38
CA ILE A 61 -2.74 -12.10 -38.34
C ILE A 61 -1.49 -12.28 -39.23
N ARG A 62 -1.36 -11.50 -40.28
CA ARG A 62 -0.15 -11.48 -41.14
C ARG A 62 1.11 -11.04 -40.41
N ASP A 63 0.96 -10.30 -39.32
CA ASP A 63 2.07 -9.83 -38.52
C ASP A 63 2.75 -10.95 -37.69
N TYR A 64 2.11 -12.14 -37.59
CA TYR A 64 2.72 -13.32 -36.94
C TYR A 64 3.98 -13.83 -37.65
N ALA A 65 4.11 -13.57 -38.94
CA ALA A 65 5.32 -13.87 -39.69
C ALA A 65 6.41 -12.81 -39.56
N LEU A 66 6.20 -11.79 -38.72
CA LEU A 66 7.19 -10.76 -38.45
C LEU A 66 8.11 -11.14 -37.28
N PRO A 67 9.37 -10.66 -37.28
CA PRO A 67 10.30 -10.93 -36.20
C PRO A 67 9.76 -10.45 -34.84
N ASP A 68 10.12 -11.18 -33.78
CA ASP A 68 9.78 -10.87 -32.39
C ASP A 68 8.28 -10.68 -32.13
N PHE A 69 7.43 -11.27 -32.98
CA PHE A 69 5.99 -11.27 -32.70
C PHE A 69 5.73 -11.85 -31.31
N THR A 70 5.04 -11.06 -30.49
CA THR A 70 4.72 -11.43 -29.11
C THR A 70 3.35 -10.87 -28.72
N LEU A 71 2.55 -11.72 -28.10
CA LEU A 71 1.30 -11.35 -27.45
C LEU A 71 1.24 -11.97 -26.06
N HIS A 72 0.23 -11.59 -25.27
CA HIS A 72 0.04 -12.12 -23.92
C HIS A 72 1.26 -11.93 -23.00
N PHE A 73 1.97 -10.82 -23.16
CA PHE A 73 3.22 -10.54 -22.46
C PHE A 73 3.02 -10.00 -21.02
N LYS A 74 1.79 -9.60 -20.64
CA LYS A 74 1.53 -9.10 -19.28
C LYS A 74 1.51 -10.29 -18.29
N ALA A 75 2.48 -10.33 -17.41
CA ALA A 75 2.62 -11.32 -16.35
C ALA A 75 3.25 -10.67 -15.11
N PRO A 76 3.15 -11.26 -13.91
CA PRO A 76 3.90 -10.82 -12.74
C PRO A 76 5.39 -10.68 -13.04
N MET A 77 6.06 -9.68 -12.48
CA MET A 77 7.46 -9.35 -12.83
C MET A 77 8.45 -10.46 -12.51
N ASN A 78 8.16 -11.29 -11.53
CA ASN A 78 8.94 -12.48 -11.16
C ASN A 78 8.68 -13.70 -12.07
N GLU A 79 7.58 -13.71 -12.85
CA GLU A 79 7.20 -14.80 -13.75
C GLU A 79 7.43 -14.46 -15.24
N ILE A 80 7.61 -13.16 -15.57
CA ILE A 80 7.73 -12.69 -16.95
C ILE A 80 9.06 -13.13 -17.57
N THR A 81 9.01 -13.73 -18.76
CA THR A 81 10.22 -14.10 -19.51
C THR A 81 10.96 -12.86 -20.02
N PRO A 82 12.30 -12.92 -20.24
CA PRO A 82 13.04 -11.78 -20.79
C PRO A 82 12.47 -11.26 -22.11
N LYS A 83 12.04 -12.17 -23.02
CA LYS A 83 11.40 -11.82 -24.29
C LYS A 83 10.09 -11.06 -24.08
N ASN A 84 9.24 -11.57 -23.22
CA ASN A 84 7.94 -10.92 -22.93
C ASN A 84 8.16 -9.58 -22.21
N LYS A 85 9.17 -9.47 -21.35
CA LYS A 85 9.51 -8.22 -20.68
C LYS A 85 9.96 -7.14 -21.66
N GLU A 86 10.79 -7.50 -22.65
CA GLU A 86 11.23 -6.60 -23.71
C GLU A 86 10.03 -6.18 -24.60
N ALA A 87 9.19 -7.14 -25.02
CA ALA A 87 7.98 -6.87 -25.80
C ALA A 87 7.02 -5.96 -25.05
N PHE A 88 6.81 -6.20 -23.75
CA PHE A 88 5.94 -5.38 -22.93
C PHE A 88 6.48 -3.96 -22.76
N ALA A 89 7.77 -3.80 -22.55
CA ALA A 89 8.41 -2.48 -22.48
C ALA A 89 8.23 -1.70 -23.79
N ALA A 90 8.44 -2.38 -24.94
CA ALA A 90 8.23 -1.78 -26.25
C ALA A 90 6.77 -1.38 -26.47
N PHE A 91 5.84 -2.24 -26.06
CA PHE A 91 4.39 -1.98 -26.16
C PHE A 91 3.96 -0.75 -25.34
N ILE A 92 4.36 -0.68 -24.06
CA ILE A 92 4.08 0.46 -23.19
C ILE A 92 4.58 1.77 -23.82
N LYS A 93 5.81 1.74 -24.32
CA LYS A 93 6.42 2.90 -24.99
C LYS A 93 5.63 3.32 -26.23
N LEU A 94 5.24 2.36 -27.09
CA LEU A 94 4.45 2.64 -28.27
C LEU A 94 3.08 3.25 -27.93
N VAL A 95 2.37 2.70 -26.94
CA VAL A 95 1.07 3.24 -26.49
C VAL A 95 1.25 4.70 -26.05
N PHE A 96 2.24 4.97 -25.23
CA PHE A 96 2.49 6.32 -24.73
C PHE A 96 2.86 7.32 -25.85
N GLU A 97 3.77 6.93 -26.75
CA GLU A 97 4.18 7.75 -27.89
C GLU A 97 2.99 8.07 -28.81
N HIS A 98 2.11 7.08 -29.05
CA HIS A 98 0.92 7.28 -29.86
C HIS A 98 -0.12 8.17 -29.17
N ILE A 99 -0.34 8.01 -27.86
CA ILE A 99 -1.21 8.92 -27.09
C ILE A 99 -0.70 10.37 -27.23
N LEU A 100 0.58 10.63 -26.99
CA LEU A 100 1.15 11.98 -27.12
C LEU A 100 1.08 12.53 -28.55
N LYS A 101 1.26 11.66 -29.55
CA LYS A 101 1.13 12.04 -30.97
C LYS A 101 -0.29 12.45 -31.35
N ASN A 102 -1.28 11.70 -30.88
CA ASN A 102 -2.69 11.87 -31.27
C ASN A 102 -3.41 12.95 -30.44
N HIS A 103 -2.81 13.38 -29.29
CA HIS A 103 -3.39 14.37 -28.37
C HIS A 103 -2.41 15.52 -28.14
N SER A 104 -2.48 16.53 -29.01
CA SER A 104 -1.55 17.67 -29.02
C SER A 104 -1.59 18.54 -27.76
N ASP A 105 -2.65 18.44 -26.96
CA ASP A 105 -2.81 19.17 -25.69
C ASP A 105 -1.97 18.56 -24.56
N LEU A 106 -1.50 17.34 -24.73
CA LEU A 106 -0.63 16.65 -23.77
C LEU A 106 0.83 17.00 -24.03
N HIS A 107 1.50 17.57 -23.04
CA HIS A 107 2.89 17.97 -23.13
C HIS A 107 3.78 17.17 -22.20
N TYR A 108 4.85 16.61 -22.76
CA TYR A 108 5.87 15.89 -22.02
C TYR A 108 7.27 16.22 -22.52
N ASN A 109 8.14 16.66 -21.61
CA ASN A 109 9.54 16.87 -21.90
C ASN A 109 10.37 15.74 -21.23
N PRO A 110 10.88 14.75 -21.99
CA PRO A 110 11.60 13.64 -21.42
C PRO A 110 12.96 14.02 -20.78
N ALA A 111 13.52 15.20 -21.14
CA ALA A 111 14.79 15.66 -20.59
C ALA A 111 14.65 16.27 -19.19
N THR A 112 13.53 16.93 -18.93
CA THR A 112 13.24 17.60 -17.62
C THR A 112 12.23 16.84 -16.78
N GLY A 113 11.46 15.91 -17.37
CA GLY A 113 10.30 15.29 -16.76
C GLY A 113 9.08 16.19 -16.63
N GLU A 114 9.14 17.42 -17.17
CA GLU A 114 8.03 18.37 -17.12
C GLU A 114 6.86 17.88 -17.98
N ARG A 115 5.65 17.93 -17.39
CA ARG A 115 4.42 17.48 -18.04
C ARG A 115 3.20 18.18 -17.46
N ASN A 116 2.12 18.20 -18.22
CA ASN A 116 0.83 18.77 -17.81
C ASN A 116 -0.22 17.70 -17.48
N PHE A 117 0.21 16.46 -17.23
CA PHE A 117 -0.66 15.33 -16.92
C PHE A 117 -0.08 14.43 -15.81
N GLU A 118 -0.95 13.67 -15.15
CA GLU A 118 -0.61 12.53 -14.30
C GLU A 118 -1.08 11.24 -14.97
N ILE A 119 -0.30 10.14 -14.84
CA ILE A 119 -0.64 8.82 -15.39
C ILE A 119 -0.93 7.83 -14.26
N TYR A 120 -2.10 7.23 -14.34
CA TYR A 120 -2.58 6.16 -13.48
C TYR A 120 -2.71 4.89 -14.30
N VAL A 121 -2.23 3.77 -13.78
CA VAL A 121 -2.20 2.49 -14.53
C VAL A 121 -2.88 1.39 -13.72
N ALA A 122 -3.64 0.54 -14.42
CA ALA A 122 -4.27 -0.62 -13.81
C ALA A 122 -3.30 -1.82 -13.70
N CYS A 123 -3.44 -2.59 -12.62
CA CYS A 123 -2.81 -3.89 -12.46
C CYS A 123 -3.85 -4.96 -12.07
N PRO A 124 -3.62 -6.25 -12.38
CA PRO A 124 -4.51 -7.32 -11.97
C PRO A 124 -4.79 -7.34 -10.48
N SER A 125 -6.03 -7.58 -10.10
CA SER A 125 -6.50 -7.47 -8.72
C SER A 125 -5.90 -8.53 -7.80
N GLY A 126 -5.56 -9.70 -8.34
CA GLY A 126 -4.89 -10.79 -7.61
C GLY A 126 -3.41 -10.52 -7.26
N TRP A 127 -2.78 -9.52 -7.91
CA TRP A 127 -1.39 -9.19 -7.63
C TRP A 127 -1.23 -8.56 -6.24
N GLY A 128 -0.13 -8.90 -5.58
CA GLY A 128 0.18 -8.43 -4.23
C GLY A 128 -0.46 -9.24 -3.10
N LYS A 129 -1.22 -10.29 -3.41
CA LYS A 129 -1.81 -11.17 -2.39
C LYS A 129 -0.80 -12.15 -1.82
N GLU A 130 -0.04 -12.83 -2.69
CA GLU A 130 1.00 -13.77 -2.30
C GLU A 130 2.35 -13.08 -2.05
N ASP A 131 2.64 -12.02 -2.79
CA ASP A 131 3.83 -11.20 -2.67
C ASP A 131 3.46 -9.71 -2.72
N ALA A 132 3.56 -9.04 -1.58
CA ALA A 132 3.23 -7.61 -1.43
C ALA A 132 4.07 -6.69 -2.34
N ASN A 133 5.24 -7.17 -2.84
CA ASN A 133 6.12 -6.39 -3.68
C ASN A 133 5.70 -6.36 -5.16
N GLN A 134 4.85 -7.28 -5.62
CA GLN A 134 4.48 -7.42 -7.04
C GLN A 134 3.95 -6.11 -7.65
N ILE A 135 3.08 -5.39 -6.94
CA ILE A 135 2.53 -4.12 -7.42
C ILE A 135 3.62 -3.06 -7.51
N GLN A 136 4.53 -3.01 -6.54
CA GLN A 136 5.63 -2.06 -6.53
C GLN A 136 6.67 -2.37 -7.63
N GLU A 137 6.96 -3.64 -7.87
CA GLU A 137 7.83 -4.08 -8.96
C GLU A 137 7.23 -3.72 -10.33
N TYR A 138 5.92 -3.91 -10.49
CA TYR A 138 5.20 -3.50 -11.70
C TYR A 138 5.25 -1.98 -11.89
N LYS A 139 4.97 -1.21 -10.83
CA LYS A 139 5.10 0.26 -10.84
C LYS A 139 6.50 0.69 -11.25
N ASN A 140 7.53 0.11 -10.64
CA ASN A 140 8.93 0.42 -10.94
C ASN A 140 9.29 0.09 -12.40
N PHE A 141 8.80 -1.05 -12.90
CA PHE A 141 9.03 -1.46 -14.29
C PHE A 141 8.43 -0.46 -15.28
N ILE A 142 7.16 -0.09 -15.09
CA ILE A 142 6.48 0.86 -16.00
C ILE A 142 7.08 2.26 -15.85
N SER A 143 7.37 2.71 -14.63
CA SER A 143 7.98 4.03 -14.36
C SER A 143 9.38 4.19 -14.97
N GLY A 144 10.07 3.08 -15.23
CA GLY A 144 11.31 3.08 -16.01
C GLY A 144 11.12 3.33 -17.51
N ILE A 145 9.89 3.33 -18.02
CA ILE A 145 9.55 3.47 -19.43
C ILE A 145 8.73 4.75 -19.69
N ILE A 146 7.71 5.02 -18.88
CA ILE A 146 6.82 6.16 -18.95
C ILE A 146 6.60 6.76 -17.54
N PRO A 147 6.25 8.05 -17.41
CA PRO A 147 6.10 8.70 -16.11
C PRO A 147 4.78 8.30 -15.41
N VAL A 148 4.78 7.22 -14.63
CA VAL A 148 3.61 6.73 -13.89
C VAL A 148 3.58 7.29 -12.47
N ASP A 149 2.45 7.89 -12.08
CA ASP A 149 2.22 8.43 -10.74
C ASP A 149 1.65 7.38 -9.81
N TRP A 150 0.68 6.60 -10.29
CA TRP A 150 -0.07 5.67 -9.45
C TRP A 150 -0.42 4.37 -10.15
N VAL A 151 -0.51 3.29 -9.36
CA VAL A 151 -1.01 2.00 -9.82
C VAL A 151 -2.22 1.62 -8.97
N ILE A 152 -3.31 1.20 -9.62
CA ILE A 152 -4.57 0.78 -9.00
C ILE A 152 -4.94 -0.62 -9.49
N LYS A 153 -5.66 -1.38 -8.68
CA LYS A 153 -6.19 -2.69 -9.10
C LYS A 153 -7.33 -2.53 -10.11
N GLU A 154 -7.40 -3.43 -11.08
CA GLU A 154 -8.44 -3.44 -12.13
C GLU A 154 -9.86 -3.47 -11.54
N SER A 155 -10.09 -4.25 -10.48
CA SER A 155 -11.38 -4.29 -9.80
C SER A 155 -11.73 -2.99 -9.06
N ASP A 156 -10.71 -2.33 -8.45
CA ASP A 156 -10.92 -1.04 -7.80
C ASP A 156 -11.31 0.02 -8.85
N ALA A 157 -10.64 0.01 -10.00
CA ALA A 157 -11.00 0.87 -11.13
C ALA A 157 -12.44 0.62 -11.59
N ALA A 158 -12.83 -0.63 -11.81
CA ALA A 158 -14.20 -0.97 -12.19
C ALA A 158 -15.23 -0.47 -11.16
N TYR A 159 -14.92 -0.60 -9.86
CA TYR A 159 -15.76 -0.05 -8.79
C TYR A 159 -15.94 1.47 -8.92
N PHE A 160 -14.86 2.22 -9.13
CA PHE A 160 -14.91 3.68 -9.27
C PHE A 160 -15.75 4.11 -10.47
N LYS A 161 -15.64 3.42 -11.63
CA LYS A 161 -16.49 3.68 -12.77
C LYS A 161 -17.97 3.51 -12.44
N PHE A 162 -18.34 2.33 -11.92
CA PHE A 162 -19.74 2.04 -11.61
C PHE A 162 -20.30 2.96 -10.52
N LYS A 163 -19.48 3.35 -9.54
CA LYS A 163 -19.89 4.30 -8.52
C LYS A 163 -20.13 5.69 -9.08
N ALA A 164 -19.33 6.14 -10.04
CA ALA A 164 -19.52 7.43 -10.73
C ALA A 164 -20.79 7.44 -11.58
N GLU A 165 -21.13 6.33 -12.25
CA GLU A 165 -22.31 6.23 -13.12
C GLU A 165 -23.60 5.88 -12.36
N GLN A 166 -23.50 5.16 -11.25
CA GLN A 166 -24.61 4.63 -10.47
C GLN A 166 -24.45 5.01 -9.00
N ASN A 167 -25.49 5.46 -8.37
CA ASN A 167 -25.44 5.80 -6.94
C ASN A 167 -25.54 4.54 -6.06
N PHE A 168 -24.39 3.89 -5.79
CA PHE A 168 -24.30 2.72 -4.91
C PHE A 168 -23.80 3.05 -3.51
N SER A 169 -23.89 4.31 -3.08
CA SER A 169 -23.22 4.82 -1.86
C SER A 169 -23.48 4.03 -0.58
N ASP A 170 -24.55 3.26 -0.52
CA ASP A 170 -24.98 2.53 0.69
C ASP A 170 -25.04 1.02 0.51
N SER A 171 -24.59 0.48 -0.62
CA SER A 171 -24.69 -0.93 -0.95
C SER A 171 -23.35 -1.65 -0.81
N SER A 172 -23.38 -2.90 -0.35
CA SER A 172 -22.24 -3.81 -0.52
C SER A 172 -22.15 -4.22 -2.00
N VAL A 173 -20.95 -4.13 -2.57
CA VAL A 173 -20.70 -4.36 -4.01
C VAL A 173 -19.69 -5.47 -4.20
N LEU A 174 -19.98 -6.43 -5.08
CA LEU A 174 -19.02 -7.40 -5.59
C LEU A 174 -18.72 -7.07 -7.05
N VAL A 175 -17.48 -6.76 -7.35
CA VAL A 175 -16.98 -6.66 -8.73
C VAL A 175 -16.43 -8.02 -9.15
N ILE A 176 -16.90 -8.53 -10.29
CA ILE A 176 -16.42 -9.75 -10.95
C ILE A 176 -15.84 -9.34 -12.29
N ASP A 177 -14.52 -9.33 -12.39
CA ASP A 177 -13.81 -9.04 -13.63
C ASP A 177 -13.33 -10.33 -14.29
N ILE A 178 -13.86 -10.64 -15.48
CA ILE A 178 -13.45 -11.80 -16.25
C ILE A 178 -12.65 -11.34 -17.46
N GLY A 179 -11.34 -11.24 -17.21
CA GLY A 179 -10.35 -10.89 -18.21
C GLY A 179 -9.97 -12.06 -19.14
N SER A 180 -8.95 -11.84 -19.95
CA SER A 180 -8.42 -12.89 -20.84
C SER A 180 -7.70 -14.01 -20.07
N SER A 181 -6.93 -13.67 -19.02
CA SER A 181 -6.10 -14.62 -18.26
C SER A 181 -6.65 -14.98 -16.88
N THR A 182 -7.40 -14.08 -16.26
CA THR A 182 -7.86 -14.22 -14.87
C THR A 182 -9.35 -13.94 -14.74
N ILE A 183 -9.92 -14.44 -13.66
CA ILE A 183 -11.16 -13.94 -13.07
C ILE A 183 -10.81 -13.35 -11.70
N ASP A 184 -11.17 -12.10 -11.49
CA ASP A 184 -10.87 -11.36 -10.28
C ASP A 184 -12.18 -10.97 -9.58
N PHE A 185 -12.24 -11.26 -8.27
CA PHE A 185 -13.36 -10.94 -7.39
C PHE A 185 -12.92 -9.89 -6.40
N THR A 186 -13.66 -8.80 -6.27
CA THR A 186 -13.40 -7.80 -5.24
C THR A 186 -14.70 -7.35 -4.58
N ALA A 187 -14.79 -7.58 -3.29
CA ALA A 187 -15.94 -7.20 -2.49
C ALA A 187 -15.65 -5.90 -1.72
N TYR A 188 -16.58 -4.98 -1.83
CA TYR A 188 -16.61 -3.71 -1.11
C TYR A 188 -17.73 -3.75 -0.09
N ASP A 189 -17.39 -3.67 1.19
CA ASP A 189 -18.33 -3.51 2.28
C ASP A 189 -18.10 -2.15 2.95
N LYS A 190 -19.16 -1.37 3.11
CA LYS A 190 -19.10 -0.05 3.77
C LYS A 190 -18.51 -0.10 5.20
N LYS A 191 -18.60 -1.26 5.86
CA LYS A 191 -18.08 -1.46 7.22
C LYS A 191 -16.58 -1.83 7.23
N ALA A 192 -16.04 -2.25 6.09
CA ALA A 192 -14.66 -2.64 5.97
C ALA A 192 -13.80 -1.47 5.47
N SER A 193 -12.67 -1.25 6.12
CA SER A 193 -11.71 -0.20 5.73
C SER A 193 -10.95 -0.51 4.44
N LYS A 194 -11.03 -1.75 3.95
CA LYS A 194 -10.35 -2.21 2.73
C LYS A 194 -11.21 -3.22 1.99
N PRO A 195 -11.17 -3.22 0.63
CA PRO A 195 -11.83 -4.25 -0.16
C PRO A 195 -11.20 -5.63 0.06
N SER A 196 -12.02 -6.67 -0.02
CA SER A 196 -11.58 -8.06 0.02
C SER A 196 -11.47 -8.59 -1.42
N THR A 197 -10.29 -9.07 -1.82
CA THR A 197 -9.98 -9.45 -3.20
C THR A 197 -9.56 -10.92 -3.28
N GLU A 198 -10.03 -11.64 -4.31
CA GLU A 198 -9.62 -12.99 -4.70
C GLU A 198 -9.39 -13.05 -6.21
N GLY A 199 -8.38 -13.81 -6.68
CA GLY A 199 -8.09 -13.99 -8.10
C GLY A 199 -7.95 -15.47 -8.44
N LYS A 200 -8.46 -15.88 -9.62
CA LYS A 200 -8.33 -17.23 -10.17
C LYS A 200 -7.73 -17.16 -11.58
N LYS A 201 -6.89 -18.14 -11.95
CA LYS A 201 -6.27 -18.23 -13.28
C LYS A 201 -7.22 -18.92 -14.30
N HIS A 202 -8.49 -18.50 -14.36
CA HIS A 202 -9.54 -19.08 -15.20
C HIS A 202 -10.16 -18.04 -16.15
N GLY A 203 -9.30 -17.29 -16.86
CA GLY A 203 -9.75 -16.26 -17.80
C GLY A 203 -10.33 -16.83 -19.10
N ALA A 204 -10.84 -15.91 -19.94
CA ALA A 204 -11.55 -16.24 -21.17
C ALA A 204 -10.68 -16.88 -22.27
N SER A 205 -9.35 -16.84 -22.16
CA SER A 205 -8.44 -17.55 -23.07
C SER A 205 -8.60 -19.08 -23.02
N ALA A 206 -9.23 -19.61 -21.97
CA ALA A 206 -9.61 -21.01 -21.92
C ALA A 206 -10.64 -21.38 -23.00
N VAL A 207 -11.48 -20.44 -23.44
CA VAL A 207 -12.51 -20.65 -24.47
C VAL A 207 -11.87 -20.94 -25.83
N GLU A 208 -10.87 -20.14 -26.22
CA GLU A 208 -10.16 -20.34 -27.49
C GLU A 208 -9.47 -21.70 -27.53
N ASN A 209 -8.84 -22.09 -26.42
CA ASN A 209 -8.19 -23.37 -26.29
C ASN A 209 -9.19 -24.55 -26.35
N LEU A 210 -10.39 -24.39 -25.80
CA LEU A 210 -11.46 -25.42 -25.91
C LEU A 210 -11.96 -25.56 -27.35
N ILE A 211 -12.14 -24.45 -28.07
CA ILE A 211 -12.51 -24.46 -29.48
C ILE A 211 -11.41 -25.12 -30.30
N PHE A 212 -10.15 -24.76 -30.08
CA PHE A 212 -9.01 -25.37 -30.74
C PHE A 212 -8.96 -26.89 -30.51
N LYS A 213 -9.07 -27.29 -29.23
CA LYS A 213 -9.07 -28.70 -28.83
C LYS A 213 -10.25 -29.48 -29.39
N TYR A 214 -11.42 -28.86 -29.49
CA TYR A 214 -12.59 -29.48 -30.10
C TYR A 214 -12.32 -29.89 -31.56
N PHE A 215 -11.70 -29.03 -32.38
CA PHE A 215 -11.30 -29.38 -33.74
C PHE A 215 -10.23 -30.45 -33.76
N GLU A 216 -9.25 -30.37 -32.87
CA GLU A 216 -8.19 -31.38 -32.74
C GLU A 216 -8.76 -32.78 -32.45
N GLU A 217 -9.80 -32.89 -31.66
CA GLU A 217 -10.40 -34.16 -31.26
C GLU A 217 -11.43 -34.68 -32.27
N HIS A 218 -12.09 -33.80 -33.05
CA HIS A 218 -13.25 -34.18 -33.88
C HIS A 218 -13.03 -34.03 -35.39
N ASP A 219 -11.91 -33.41 -35.82
CA ASP A 219 -11.63 -33.17 -37.23
C ASP A 219 -10.24 -33.70 -37.63
N SER A 220 -10.26 -34.77 -38.48
CA SER A 220 -9.02 -35.41 -38.95
C SER A 220 -8.20 -34.54 -39.88
N ASP A 221 -8.87 -33.68 -40.68
CA ASP A 221 -8.19 -32.79 -41.62
C ASP A 221 -7.56 -31.61 -40.92
N PHE A 222 -8.19 -31.12 -39.86
CA PHE A 222 -7.59 -30.15 -38.95
C PHE A 222 -6.30 -30.70 -38.31
N ASN A 223 -6.33 -31.95 -37.82
CA ASN A 223 -5.15 -32.58 -37.20
C ASN A 223 -3.99 -32.75 -38.20
N LYS A 224 -4.27 -33.16 -39.40
CA LYS A 224 -3.28 -33.29 -40.46
C LYS A 224 -2.68 -31.94 -40.83
N ALA A 225 -3.51 -30.95 -40.98
CA ALA A 225 -3.13 -29.60 -41.27
C ALA A 225 -2.28 -28.97 -40.14
N LYS A 226 -2.64 -29.24 -38.89
CA LYS A 226 -1.85 -28.85 -37.70
C LYS A 226 -0.45 -29.43 -37.78
N GLN A 227 -0.29 -30.72 -38.00
CA GLN A 227 1.01 -31.38 -38.10
C GLN A 227 1.91 -30.77 -39.20
N ASP A 228 1.34 -30.53 -40.37
CA ASP A 228 2.02 -29.93 -41.51
C ASP A 228 2.46 -28.48 -41.22
N ALA A 229 1.58 -27.71 -40.55
CA ALA A 229 1.85 -26.32 -40.17
C ALA A 229 2.92 -26.21 -39.05
N GLU A 230 2.81 -27.03 -38.03
CA GLU A 230 3.78 -27.07 -36.94
C GLU A 230 5.20 -27.43 -37.43
N ALA A 231 5.30 -28.42 -38.31
CA ALA A 231 6.58 -28.81 -38.89
C ALA A 231 7.24 -27.67 -39.69
N LYS A 232 6.47 -26.90 -40.46
CA LYS A 232 6.96 -25.77 -41.24
C LYS A 232 7.25 -24.54 -40.38
N CYS A 233 6.36 -24.22 -39.45
CA CYS A 233 6.53 -23.08 -38.56
C CYS A 233 7.71 -23.26 -37.59
N SER A 234 7.93 -24.49 -37.14
CA SER A 234 9.10 -24.81 -36.28
C SER A 234 10.43 -24.54 -36.99
N ALA A 235 10.53 -24.80 -38.28
CA ALA A 235 11.72 -24.50 -39.09
C ALA A 235 12.00 -22.99 -39.22
N GLU A 236 10.97 -22.16 -39.06
CA GLU A 236 11.08 -20.68 -39.15
C GLU A 236 10.93 -19.97 -37.81
N ASN A 237 10.91 -20.68 -36.69
CA ASN A 237 10.65 -20.15 -35.34
C ASN A 237 9.32 -19.37 -35.22
N LEU A 238 8.28 -19.79 -35.93
CA LEU A 238 6.95 -19.19 -35.87
C LEU A 238 6.05 -20.00 -34.93
N ASP A 239 5.20 -19.31 -34.19
CA ASP A 239 4.22 -19.92 -33.28
C ASP A 239 2.86 -20.04 -33.94
N TRP A 240 2.65 -21.16 -34.67
CA TRP A 240 1.40 -21.43 -35.35
C TRP A 240 0.19 -21.59 -34.41
N HIS A 241 0.40 -22.24 -33.24
CA HIS A 241 -0.67 -22.45 -32.27
C HIS A 241 -1.24 -21.12 -31.77
N ASN A 242 -0.37 -20.23 -31.31
CA ASN A 242 -0.80 -18.90 -30.88
C ASN A 242 -1.45 -18.08 -31.98
N ALA A 243 -1.02 -18.23 -33.23
CA ALA A 243 -1.65 -17.59 -34.36
C ALA A 243 -3.12 -18.06 -34.58
N VAL A 244 -3.36 -19.36 -34.50
CA VAL A 244 -4.72 -19.92 -34.65
C VAL A 244 -5.60 -19.55 -33.47
N VAL A 245 -5.10 -19.69 -32.24
CA VAL A 245 -5.84 -19.32 -31.03
C VAL A 245 -6.22 -17.85 -31.05
N HIS A 246 -5.32 -16.99 -31.50
CA HIS A 246 -5.62 -15.56 -31.63
C HIS A 246 -6.69 -15.29 -32.71
N TYR A 247 -6.64 -16.00 -33.85
CA TYR A 247 -7.68 -15.90 -34.85
C TYR A 247 -9.04 -16.34 -34.30
N ILE A 248 -9.10 -17.46 -33.60
CA ILE A 248 -10.31 -17.93 -32.89
C ILE A 248 -10.84 -16.86 -31.94
N LYS A 249 -9.97 -16.22 -31.18
CA LYS A 249 -10.32 -15.10 -30.27
C LYS A 249 -11.05 -13.99 -31.02
N LYS A 250 -10.49 -13.50 -32.12
CA LYS A 250 -11.11 -12.42 -32.90
C LYS A 250 -12.49 -12.79 -33.46
N GLN A 251 -12.60 -14.01 -33.98
CA GLN A 251 -13.90 -14.50 -34.51
C GLN A 251 -14.93 -14.65 -33.39
N LYS A 252 -14.54 -15.19 -32.24
CA LYS A 252 -15.40 -15.32 -31.06
C LYS A 252 -15.85 -13.95 -30.53
N GLU A 253 -14.95 -12.97 -30.45
CA GLU A 253 -15.30 -11.62 -30.03
C GLU A 253 -16.30 -10.97 -30.96
N GLY A 254 -16.11 -11.09 -32.27
CA GLY A 254 -17.07 -10.65 -33.30
C GLY A 254 -18.42 -11.37 -33.21
N PHE A 255 -18.39 -12.68 -32.96
CA PHE A 255 -19.58 -13.49 -32.77
C PHE A 255 -20.46 -13.01 -31.62
N TYR A 256 -19.90 -12.83 -30.44
CA TYR A 256 -20.66 -12.37 -29.26
C TYR A 256 -21.02 -10.87 -29.32
N THR A 257 -20.16 -10.04 -29.93
CA THR A 257 -20.43 -8.59 -30.04
C THR A 257 -21.58 -8.31 -31.01
N ASN A 258 -21.67 -9.08 -32.11
CA ASN A 258 -22.70 -8.90 -33.12
C ASN A 258 -23.91 -9.83 -32.90
N GLU A 259 -23.95 -10.56 -31.79
CA GLU A 259 -25.03 -11.50 -31.44
C GLU A 259 -25.37 -12.50 -32.60
N LEU A 260 -24.31 -13.01 -33.23
CA LEU A 260 -24.48 -13.94 -34.36
C LEU A 260 -24.99 -15.31 -33.87
N SER A 261 -25.71 -16.00 -34.76
CA SER A 261 -26.21 -17.38 -34.51
C SER A 261 -25.16 -18.45 -34.79
N THR A 262 -24.16 -18.13 -35.62
CA THR A 262 -23.12 -19.05 -36.05
C THR A 262 -21.76 -18.40 -35.97
N LEU A 263 -20.80 -19.08 -35.34
CA LEU A 263 -19.39 -18.73 -35.35
C LEU A 263 -18.74 -19.32 -36.60
N LEU A 264 -18.24 -18.46 -37.47
CA LEU A 264 -17.54 -18.87 -38.69
C LEU A 264 -16.04 -18.76 -38.49
N LEU A 265 -15.32 -19.87 -38.64
CA LEU A 265 -13.86 -19.93 -38.60
C LEU A 265 -13.33 -20.27 -39.99
N ASP A 266 -12.94 -19.27 -40.77
CA ASP A 266 -12.25 -19.44 -42.05
C ASP A 266 -10.73 -19.44 -41.79
N LEU A 267 -10.18 -20.62 -41.53
CA LEU A 267 -8.77 -20.82 -41.27
C LEU A 267 -7.93 -20.91 -42.54
N SER A 268 -8.59 -21.09 -43.72
CA SER A 268 -7.92 -21.38 -44.98
C SER A 268 -7.13 -20.19 -45.55
N LEU A 269 -7.55 -18.97 -45.27
CA LEU A 269 -7.07 -17.80 -46.02
C LEU A 269 -6.10 -16.89 -45.24
N LYS A 270 -6.01 -16.98 -43.92
CA LYS A 270 -5.40 -15.93 -43.14
C LYS A 270 -4.26 -16.34 -42.18
N VAL A 271 -4.17 -17.62 -41.87
CA VAL A 271 -3.28 -18.07 -40.79
C VAL A 271 -1.85 -18.35 -41.23
N ILE A 272 -1.60 -18.51 -42.54
CA ILE A 272 -0.31 -18.94 -43.04
C ILE A 272 0.11 -18.15 -44.30
N ARG A 273 1.42 -17.90 -44.43
CA ARG A 273 2.06 -17.23 -45.58
C ARG A 273 1.58 -17.79 -46.92
N ASN A 274 1.64 -16.97 -47.96
CA ASN A 274 1.25 -17.32 -49.35
C ASN A 274 1.87 -18.59 -49.91
N ASP A 275 3.01 -19.03 -49.37
CA ASP A 275 3.76 -20.22 -49.77
C ASP A 275 3.27 -21.53 -49.09
N ILE A 276 2.46 -21.41 -48.05
CA ILE A 276 1.78 -22.55 -47.40
C ILE A 276 0.32 -22.68 -47.92
N ARG A 277 0.01 -21.98 -48.98
CA ARG A 277 -1.27 -22.06 -49.68
C ARG A 277 -1.47 -23.41 -50.31
N GLY A 278 -2.05 -24.28 -49.64
CA GLY A 278 -2.46 -25.52 -50.26
C GLY A 278 -3.26 -26.34 -49.28
N ARG A 279 -4.56 -26.17 -49.27
CA ARG A 279 -5.53 -27.17 -48.82
C ARG A 279 -5.63 -27.42 -47.32
N ILE A 280 -5.31 -26.45 -46.46
CA ILE A 280 -5.11 -26.88 -45.09
C ILE A 280 -6.35 -26.72 -44.24
N PHE A 281 -7.23 -25.78 -44.50
CA PHE A 281 -8.43 -25.60 -43.68
C PHE A 281 -9.64 -25.21 -44.51
N ASP A 282 -10.70 -25.96 -44.35
CA ASP A 282 -12.02 -25.53 -44.75
C ASP A 282 -12.58 -24.51 -43.75
N SER A 283 -13.67 -23.86 -44.17
CA SER A 283 -14.43 -23.00 -43.25
C SER A 283 -15.21 -23.89 -42.29
N TYR A 284 -15.03 -23.62 -40.99
CA TYR A 284 -15.77 -24.34 -39.96
C TYR A 284 -16.89 -23.45 -39.42
N GLU A 285 -18.08 -24.05 -39.36
CA GLU A 285 -19.25 -23.40 -38.78
C GLU A 285 -19.60 -24.08 -37.46
N ILE A 286 -19.71 -23.26 -36.39
CA ILE A 286 -20.14 -23.71 -35.07
C ILE A 286 -21.42 -22.96 -34.72
N SER A 287 -22.55 -23.68 -34.55
CA SER A 287 -23.75 -23.04 -34.07
C SER A 287 -23.58 -22.52 -32.62
N LYS A 288 -24.43 -21.58 -32.27
CA LYS A 288 -24.40 -21.02 -30.90
C LYS A 288 -24.67 -22.10 -29.86
N GLU A 289 -25.61 -23.00 -30.12
CA GLU A 289 -25.94 -24.12 -29.24
C GLU A 289 -24.75 -25.08 -29.09
N GLN A 290 -24.09 -25.41 -30.21
CA GLN A 290 -22.91 -26.28 -30.20
C GLN A 290 -21.75 -25.62 -29.41
N LEU A 291 -21.54 -24.33 -29.58
CA LEU A 291 -20.52 -23.60 -28.84
C LEU A 291 -20.85 -23.56 -27.34
N ASP A 292 -22.03 -23.04 -26.99
CA ASP A 292 -22.39 -22.77 -25.61
C ASP A 292 -22.69 -24.05 -24.80
N ASP A 293 -23.36 -25.05 -25.42
CA ASP A 293 -23.89 -26.22 -24.72
C ASP A 293 -23.05 -27.49 -24.89
N VAL A 294 -22.03 -27.48 -25.76
CA VAL A 294 -21.12 -28.62 -25.96
C VAL A 294 -19.68 -28.20 -25.67
N ILE A 295 -19.15 -27.27 -26.44
CA ILE A 295 -17.72 -26.92 -26.41
C ILE A 295 -17.37 -26.20 -25.11
N LEU A 296 -18.20 -25.29 -24.62
CA LEU A 296 -17.92 -24.45 -23.45
C LEU A 296 -18.41 -25.02 -22.12
N VAL A 297 -19.02 -26.21 -22.11
CA VAL A 297 -19.50 -26.85 -20.86
C VAL A 297 -18.41 -26.97 -19.80
N PRO A 298 -17.18 -27.40 -20.10
CA PRO A 298 -16.11 -27.48 -19.09
C PRO A 298 -15.77 -26.11 -18.50
N TYR A 299 -15.71 -25.07 -19.32
CA TYR A 299 -15.41 -23.71 -18.85
C TYR A 299 -16.54 -23.13 -18.00
N ARG A 300 -17.80 -23.35 -18.40
CA ARG A 300 -18.98 -22.94 -17.63
C ARG A 300 -19.00 -23.59 -16.24
N GLN A 301 -18.64 -24.89 -16.17
CA GLN A 301 -18.56 -25.59 -14.89
C GLN A 301 -17.44 -25.03 -14.00
N THR A 302 -16.30 -24.72 -14.58
CA THR A 302 -15.19 -24.08 -13.85
C THR A 302 -15.63 -22.74 -13.25
N LEU A 303 -16.26 -21.89 -14.07
CA LEU A 303 -16.76 -20.59 -13.60
C LEU A 303 -17.87 -20.73 -12.54
N LEU A 304 -18.76 -21.71 -12.69
CA LEU A 304 -19.78 -21.98 -11.67
C LEU A 304 -19.14 -22.35 -10.32
N ASN A 305 -18.12 -23.18 -10.35
CA ASN A 305 -17.38 -23.53 -9.14
C ASN A 305 -16.70 -22.29 -8.52
N ASP A 306 -16.03 -21.48 -9.34
CA ASP A 306 -15.37 -20.24 -8.88
C ASP A 306 -16.35 -19.26 -8.26
N LEU A 307 -17.53 -19.08 -8.85
CA LEU A 307 -18.60 -18.21 -8.32
C LEU A 307 -19.16 -18.73 -6.99
N ASN A 308 -19.35 -20.04 -6.86
CA ASN A 308 -19.79 -20.66 -5.60
C ASN A 308 -18.71 -20.58 -4.53
N ASP A 309 -17.44 -20.79 -4.86
CA ASP A 309 -16.31 -20.62 -3.94
C ASP A 309 -16.27 -19.19 -3.43
N GLU A 310 -16.46 -18.21 -4.31
CA GLU A 310 -16.50 -16.81 -3.94
C GLU A 310 -17.66 -16.49 -3.00
N LYS A 311 -18.85 -17.00 -3.27
CA LYS A 311 -20.01 -16.85 -2.38
C LYS A 311 -19.70 -17.39 -0.97
N LEU A 312 -19.09 -18.58 -0.89
CA LEU A 312 -18.67 -19.18 0.37
C LEU A 312 -17.57 -18.35 1.07
N ARG A 313 -16.65 -17.75 0.30
CA ARG A 313 -15.62 -16.86 0.85
C ARG A 313 -16.24 -15.64 1.50
N LEU A 314 -17.17 -14.98 0.82
CA LEU A 314 -17.87 -13.81 1.35
C LEU A 314 -18.64 -14.12 2.66
N GLU A 315 -19.23 -15.30 2.76
CA GLU A 315 -19.87 -15.77 3.99
C GLU A 315 -18.86 -15.97 5.13
N LYS A 316 -17.72 -16.62 4.84
CA LYS A 316 -16.64 -16.84 5.83
C LYS A 316 -16.02 -15.54 6.34
N GLU A 317 -15.87 -14.56 5.48
CA GLU A 317 -15.34 -13.24 5.80
C GLU A 317 -16.40 -12.31 6.44
N GLN A 318 -17.63 -12.79 6.67
CA GLN A 318 -18.75 -12.07 7.27
C GLN A 318 -19.18 -10.82 6.45
N ILE A 319 -18.85 -10.77 5.16
CA ILE A 319 -19.32 -9.75 4.24
C ILE A 319 -20.78 -10.00 3.85
N GLY A 320 -21.15 -11.28 3.77
CA GLY A 320 -22.50 -11.71 3.40
C GLY A 320 -22.77 -11.62 1.89
N VAL A 321 -24.05 -11.76 1.52
CA VAL A 321 -24.45 -11.66 0.11
C VAL A 321 -24.40 -10.20 -0.35
N PRO A 322 -23.65 -9.89 -1.44
CA PRO A 322 -23.57 -8.53 -1.94
C PRO A 322 -24.94 -8.05 -2.45
N GLN A 323 -25.29 -6.79 -2.19
CA GLN A 323 -26.51 -6.18 -2.71
C GLN A 323 -26.42 -5.94 -4.22
N VAL A 324 -25.21 -5.65 -4.68
CA VAL A 324 -24.91 -5.35 -6.09
C VAL A 324 -23.76 -6.22 -6.56
N VAL A 325 -23.90 -6.83 -7.73
CA VAL A 325 -22.84 -7.52 -8.44
C VAL A 325 -22.58 -6.81 -9.75
N VAL A 326 -21.34 -6.40 -9.98
CA VAL A 326 -20.86 -5.75 -11.20
C VAL A 326 -20.05 -6.76 -11.99
N LEU A 327 -20.53 -7.09 -13.20
CA LEU A 327 -19.85 -7.99 -14.11
C LEU A 327 -19.12 -7.18 -15.19
N THR A 328 -17.79 -7.32 -15.25
CA THR A 328 -16.91 -6.62 -16.18
C THR A 328 -15.93 -7.57 -16.87
N GLY A 329 -15.01 -7.02 -17.67
CA GLY A 329 -14.06 -7.76 -18.50
C GLY A 329 -14.65 -8.21 -19.83
N GLY A 330 -13.78 -8.49 -20.81
CA GLY A 330 -14.18 -8.84 -22.17
C GLY A 330 -15.09 -10.06 -22.27
N ALA A 331 -14.90 -11.05 -21.40
CA ALA A 331 -15.72 -12.26 -21.32
C ALA A 331 -17.17 -12.01 -20.89
N SER A 332 -17.44 -10.89 -20.21
CA SER A 332 -18.79 -10.54 -19.75
C SER A 332 -19.80 -10.39 -20.90
N ARG A 333 -19.31 -10.24 -22.13
CA ARG A 333 -20.14 -10.20 -23.36
C ARG A 333 -20.85 -11.52 -23.66
N MET A 334 -20.36 -12.65 -23.13
CA MET A 334 -21.02 -13.95 -23.31
C MET A 334 -22.37 -13.96 -22.58
N PRO A 335 -23.52 -14.14 -23.28
CA PRO A 335 -24.86 -13.98 -22.69
C PRO A 335 -25.15 -15.00 -21.57
N TRP A 336 -24.62 -16.20 -21.68
CA TRP A 336 -24.81 -17.27 -20.71
C TRP A 336 -24.11 -16.93 -19.38
N LEU A 337 -23.03 -16.16 -19.39
CA LEU A 337 -22.29 -15.77 -18.19
C LEU A 337 -23.13 -14.87 -17.28
N LEU A 338 -23.83 -13.89 -17.85
CA LEU A 338 -24.73 -13.04 -17.09
C LEU A 338 -25.83 -13.86 -16.38
N ARG A 339 -26.34 -14.91 -17.03
CA ARG A 339 -27.30 -15.83 -16.42
C ARG A 339 -26.66 -16.61 -15.28
N LEU A 340 -25.48 -17.18 -15.51
CA LEU A 340 -24.75 -17.93 -14.50
C LEU A 340 -24.49 -17.12 -13.23
N VAL A 341 -24.08 -15.86 -13.38
CA VAL A 341 -23.87 -14.95 -12.24
C VAL A 341 -25.20 -14.64 -11.52
N LYS A 342 -26.29 -14.40 -12.25
CA LYS A 342 -27.61 -14.18 -11.67
C LYS A 342 -28.16 -15.39 -10.92
N ASP A 343 -27.86 -16.60 -11.40
CA ASP A 343 -28.29 -17.82 -10.74
C ASP A 343 -27.56 -18.05 -9.40
N VAL A 344 -26.26 -17.75 -9.35
CA VAL A 344 -25.46 -17.89 -8.11
C VAL A 344 -25.78 -16.77 -7.10
N PHE A 345 -25.93 -15.54 -7.57
CA PHE A 345 -26.19 -14.35 -6.75
C PHE A 345 -27.64 -13.85 -6.97
N SER A 346 -28.61 -14.76 -6.77
CA SER A 346 -30.04 -14.52 -7.06
C SER A 346 -30.66 -13.34 -6.31
N ASP A 347 -30.14 -13.05 -5.10
CA ASP A 347 -30.62 -11.96 -4.25
C ASP A 347 -29.97 -10.61 -4.55
N SER A 348 -28.99 -10.60 -5.46
CA SER A 348 -28.21 -9.42 -5.83
C SER A 348 -28.76 -8.75 -7.10
N LYS A 349 -28.59 -7.42 -7.20
CA LYS A 349 -28.74 -6.71 -8.47
C LYS A 349 -27.50 -6.90 -9.30
N VAL A 350 -27.60 -7.59 -10.44
CA VAL A 350 -26.45 -7.86 -11.33
C VAL A 350 -26.44 -6.85 -12.47
N TYR A 351 -25.38 -6.07 -12.56
CA TYR A 351 -25.10 -5.11 -13.63
C TYR A 351 -23.99 -5.62 -14.54
N ARG A 352 -24.09 -5.34 -15.81
CA ARG A 352 -23.05 -5.56 -16.82
C ARG A 352 -22.90 -4.29 -17.64
N ASP A 353 -21.66 -3.83 -17.80
CA ASP A 353 -21.38 -2.68 -18.67
C ASP A 353 -21.66 -3.00 -20.13
N CYS A 354 -22.14 -1.99 -20.87
CA CYS A 354 -22.36 -2.13 -22.32
C CYS A 354 -21.04 -2.10 -23.11
N GLU A 355 -19.99 -1.49 -22.55
CA GLU A 355 -18.67 -1.37 -23.18
C GLU A 355 -17.56 -1.90 -22.25
N PRO A 356 -17.54 -3.20 -21.94
CA PRO A 356 -16.67 -3.78 -20.91
C PRO A 356 -15.18 -3.62 -21.19
N SER A 357 -14.76 -3.36 -22.44
CA SER A 357 -13.37 -3.07 -22.79
C SER A 357 -12.82 -1.77 -22.17
N TYR A 358 -13.69 -0.82 -21.84
CA TYR A 358 -13.28 0.48 -21.31
C TYR A 358 -13.51 0.63 -19.81
N VAL A 359 -14.14 -0.36 -19.17
CA VAL A 359 -14.51 -0.28 -17.75
C VAL A 359 -13.31 0.05 -16.87
N VAL A 360 -12.19 -0.61 -17.13
CA VAL A 360 -10.98 -0.43 -16.31
C VAL A 360 -10.34 0.92 -16.59
N SER A 361 -10.09 1.30 -17.85
CA SER A 361 -9.45 2.60 -18.15
C SER A 361 -10.31 3.79 -17.74
N ASP A 362 -11.63 3.73 -17.99
CA ASP A 362 -12.59 4.74 -17.53
C ASP A 362 -12.58 4.83 -15.99
N GLY A 363 -12.58 3.69 -15.32
CA GLY A 363 -12.52 3.60 -13.86
C GLY A 363 -11.20 4.11 -13.27
N VAL A 364 -10.06 3.84 -13.92
CA VAL A 364 -8.76 4.40 -13.53
C VAL A 364 -8.79 5.92 -13.64
N ALA A 365 -9.39 6.48 -14.68
CA ALA A 365 -9.52 7.93 -14.83
C ALA A 365 -10.47 8.54 -13.79
N HIS A 366 -11.59 7.88 -13.46
CA HIS A 366 -12.47 8.28 -12.34
C HIS A 366 -11.74 8.25 -11.00
N TYR A 367 -10.97 7.18 -10.74
CA TYR A 367 -10.13 7.09 -9.55
C TYR A 367 -9.09 8.22 -9.50
N ALA A 368 -8.42 8.50 -10.62
CA ALA A 368 -7.43 9.57 -10.72
C ALA A 368 -8.06 10.93 -10.37
N HIS A 369 -9.27 11.20 -10.85
CA HIS A 369 -10.02 12.42 -10.54
C HIS A 369 -10.38 12.48 -9.04
N ALA A 370 -10.90 11.40 -8.47
CA ALA A 370 -11.19 11.31 -7.04
C ALA A 370 -9.93 11.52 -6.18
N VAL A 371 -8.79 10.91 -6.57
CA VAL A 371 -7.49 11.14 -5.92
C VAL A 371 -7.05 12.60 -6.02
N TYR A 372 -7.22 13.22 -7.19
CA TYR A 372 -6.85 14.63 -7.40
C TYR A 372 -7.63 15.57 -6.47
N GLU A 373 -8.96 15.42 -6.38
CA GLU A 373 -9.80 16.20 -5.47
C GLU A 373 -9.43 15.95 -4.01
N LEU A 374 -9.24 14.69 -3.64
CA LEU A 374 -8.86 14.33 -2.29
C LEU A 374 -7.47 14.85 -1.91
N LYS A 375 -6.49 14.82 -2.84
CA LYS A 375 -5.18 15.44 -2.64
C LYS A 375 -5.29 16.92 -2.26
N GLN A 376 -6.13 17.70 -2.94
CA GLN A 376 -6.32 19.11 -2.64
C GLN A 376 -6.86 19.33 -1.23
N SER A 377 -7.86 18.55 -0.83
CA SER A 377 -8.44 18.59 0.51
C SER A 377 -7.43 18.21 1.59
N VAL A 378 -6.69 17.11 1.39
CA VAL A 378 -5.66 16.62 2.32
C VAL A 378 -4.52 17.62 2.44
N MET A 379 -4.02 18.17 1.33
CA MET A 379 -2.99 19.20 1.34
C MET A 379 -3.44 20.43 2.15
N GLY A 380 -4.68 20.87 1.95
CA GLY A 380 -5.26 21.98 2.72
C GLY A 380 -5.25 21.71 4.22
N VAL A 381 -5.56 20.50 4.66
CA VAL A 381 -5.51 20.09 6.07
C VAL A 381 -4.08 20.10 6.59
N ILE A 382 -3.14 19.49 5.87
CA ILE A 382 -1.73 19.40 6.27
C ILE A 382 -1.10 20.80 6.36
N ASP A 383 -1.33 21.65 5.37
CA ASP A 383 -0.84 23.03 5.35
C ASP A 383 -1.41 23.85 6.51
N SER A 384 -2.69 23.72 6.80
CA SER A 384 -3.35 24.38 7.92
C SER A 384 -2.82 23.88 9.27
N PHE A 385 -2.56 22.58 9.38
CA PHE A 385 -1.94 21.98 10.56
C PHE A 385 -0.55 22.59 10.82
N TRP A 386 0.34 22.63 9.82
CA TRP A 386 1.69 23.19 9.99
C TRP A 386 1.72 24.71 10.20
N LYS A 387 0.73 25.44 9.68
CA LYS A 387 0.54 26.87 10.00
C LYS A 387 0.11 27.06 11.45
N THR A 388 -0.67 26.13 11.98
CA THR A 388 -1.17 26.18 13.36
C THR A 388 -0.12 25.73 14.36
N TYR A 389 0.69 24.73 13.99
CA TYR A 389 1.73 24.13 14.82
C TYR A 389 3.13 24.49 14.29
N ASP A 390 3.44 25.79 14.30
CA ASP A 390 4.77 26.29 14.00
C ASP A 390 5.81 25.86 15.07
N ASP A 391 7.09 26.09 14.81
CA ASP A 391 8.19 25.67 15.68
C ASP A 391 8.05 26.25 17.09
N ARG A 392 7.58 27.49 17.19
CA ARG A 392 7.40 28.17 18.47
C ARG A 392 6.29 27.50 19.31
N LYS A 393 5.17 27.19 18.68
CA LYS A 393 4.04 26.55 19.36
C LYS A 393 4.37 25.10 19.75
N LEU A 394 5.06 24.37 18.88
CA LEU A 394 5.55 23.03 19.19
C LEU A 394 6.52 23.05 20.36
N ALA A 395 7.49 23.97 20.39
CA ALA A 395 8.41 24.15 21.50
C ALA A 395 7.68 24.41 22.84
N GLN A 396 6.69 25.32 22.82
CA GLN A 396 5.85 25.59 23.99
C GLN A 396 5.06 24.37 24.47
N MET A 397 4.53 23.58 23.51
CA MET A 397 3.80 22.34 23.84
C MET A 397 4.74 21.30 24.45
N ILE A 398 5.92 21.09 23.86
CA ILE A 398 6.94 20.17 24.38
C ILE A 398 7.32 20.55 25.80
N GLU A 399 7.71 21.80 26.03
CA GLU A 399 8.13 22.29 27.35
C GLU A 399 7.02 22.14 28.38
N LYS A 400 5.78 22.50 28.03
CA LYS A 400 4.61 22.33 28.90
C LYS A 400 4.37 20.86 29.26
N GLN A 401 4.35 19.97 28.28
CA GLN A 401 4.07 18.54 28.51
C GLN A 401 5.25 17.87 29.25
N PHE A 402 6.46 18.26 28.93
CA PHE A 402 7.64 17.85 29.68
C PHE A 402 7.50 18.17 31.16
N ASN A 403 7.23 19.43 31.51
CA ASN A 403 7.09 19.88 32.91
C ASN A 403 5.93 19.16 33.63
N ILE A 404 4.79 18.95 32.96
CA ILE A 404 3.67 18.18 33.53
C ILE A 404 4.11 16.72 33.80
N SER A 405 4.75 16.07 32.83
CA SER A 405 5.20 14.68 32.93
C SER A 405 6.29 14.53 33.98
N LEU A 406 7.20 15.49 34.09
CA LEU A 406 8.25 15.52 35.10
C LEU A 406 7.65 15.54 36.51
N ARG A 407 6.70 16.43 36.76
CA ARG A 407 6.00 16.51 38.05
C ARG A 407 5.30 15.19 38.41
N CYS A 408 4.56 14.62 37.46
CA CYS A 408 3.80 13.40 37.70
C CYS A 408 4.66 12.16 37.93
N LYS A 409 5.85 12.07 37.31
CA LYS A 409 6.67 10.85 37.31
C LYS A 409 7.86 10.94 38.24
N GLN A 410 8.40 12.13 38.47
CA GLN A 410 9.56 12.34 39.35
C GLN A 410 9.18 12.26 40.83
N LEU A 411 8.12 12.94 41.26
CA LEU A 411 7.74 13.03 42.68
C LEU A 411 7.56 11.66 43.38
N PRO A 412 6.85 10.66 42.82
CA PRO A 412 6.71 9.37 43.51
C PRO A 412 8.01 8.61 43.66
N LYS A 413 8.93 8.70 42.69
CA LYS A 413 10.21 7.98 42.72
C LYS A 413 11.18 8.65 43.69
N ILE A 414 11.21 9.97 43.72
CA ILE A 414 11.99 10.73 44.69
C ILE A 414 11.48 10.46 46.10
N LYS A 415 10.16 10.41 46.29
CA LYS A 415 9.57 9.99 47.56
C LYS A 415 10.07 8.62 47.98
N ALA A 416 10.06 7.64 47.07
CA ALA A 416 10.57 6.30 47.39
C ALA A 416 12.05 6.31 47.82
N ILE A 417 12.89 7.12 47.15
CA ILE A 417 14.31 7.29 47.56
C ILE A 417 14.41 7.92 48.94
N CYS A 418 13.68 9.00 49.19
CA CYS A 418 13.68 9.66 50.48
C CYS A 418 13.15 8.74 51.60
N ASP A 419 12.12 7.96 51.33
CA ASP A 419 11.58 6.99 52.29
C ASP A 419 12.63 5.91 52.65
N LEU A 420 13.49 5.50 51.70
CA LEU A 420 14.62 4.60 51.96
C LEU A 420 15.65 5.24 52.95
N PHE A 421 15.86 6.53 52.86
CA PHE A 421 16.74 7.26 53.80
C PHE A 421 16.07 7.51 55.16
N ASP A 422 14.75 7.70 55.22
CA ASP A 422 14.02 8.07 56.43
C ASP A 422 13.78 6.89 57.37
N VAL A 423 13.69 5.67 56.88
CA VAL A 423 13.31 4.50 57.70
C VAL A 423 14.49 3.86 58.42
N GLY A 424 15.72 4.32 58.22
CA GLY A 424 16.90 3.70 58.79
C GLY A 424 17.15 2.26 58.33
N GLU A 425 16.44 1.84 57.33
CA GLU A 425 16.46 0.50 56.71
C GLU A 425 17.31 0.39 55.46
N LEU A 426 18.36 1.17 55.32
CA LEU A 426 19.48 0.77 54.51
C LEU A 426 20.17 -0.41 55.23
N LYS A 427 19.45 -1.54 55.27
CA LYS A 427 20.05 -2.83 55.59
C LYS A 427 20.90 -3.21 54.40
N TYR A 428 22.13 -2.73 54.42
CA TYR A 428 23.13 -3.31 53.54
C TYR A 428 23.33 -4.76 54.00
N ASP A 429 22.82 -5.71 53.23
CA ASP A 429 23.16 -7.11 53.44
C ASP A 429 24.68 -7.24 53.26
N ALA A 430 25.31 -8.08 54.10
CA ALA A 430 26.73 -8.39 53.98
C ALA A 430 27.11 -8.92 52.57
N ASN A 431 26.15 -9.35 51.79
CA ASN A 431 26.31 -9.75 50.38
C ASN A 431 26.48 -8.58 49.43
N ASP A 432 25.90 -7.41 49.72
CA ASP A 432 26.07 -6.18 48.90
C ASP A 432 27.52 -5.69 48.96
N PHE A 433 28.20 -5.92 50.06
CA PHE A 433 29.61 -5.59 50.22
C PHE A 433 30.57 -6.58 49.55
N LYS A 434 30.18 -7.85 49.37
CA LYS A 434 31.01 -8.84 48.68
C LYS A 434 31.16 -8.58 47.20
N ASN A 435 30.18 -7.93 46.61
CA ASN A 435 30.18 -7.60 45.19
C ASN A 435 30.88 -6.28 44.86
N LEU A 436 31.27 -5.50 45.88
CA LEU A 436 31.91 -4.20 45.71
C LEU A 436 33.45 -4.25 45.67
N GLU A 437 34.08 -5.46 45.61
CA GLU A 437 35.56 -5.64 45.59
C GLU A 437 36.29 -4.71 46.57
N LEU A 438 35.74 -4.56 47.78
CA LEU A 438 36.41 -3.76 48.83
C LEU A 438 37.60 -4.56 49.39
N PRO A 439 38.79 -3.96 49.49
CA PRO A 439 39.88 -4.60 50.16
C PRO A 439 39.47 -4.83 51.63
N TYR A 440 39.36 -6.09 52.00
CA TYR A 440 39.08 -6.50 53.37
C TYR A 440 40.25 -6.14 54.28
N TYR A 441 40.06 -5.17 55.18
CA TYR A 441 41.00 -4.89 56.26
C TYR A 441 40.41 -5.43 57.56
N PRO A 442 40.90 -6.58 58.01
CA PRO A 442 40.57 -7.02 59.35
C PRO A 442 41.32 -6.19 60.38
N GLU A 443 40.57 -5.62 61.30
CA GLU A 443 40.88 -5.33 62.67
C GLU A 443 41.61 -4.02 63.12
N LYS A 444 40.98 -3.54 64.14
CA LYS A 444 41.43 -2.74 65.27
C LYS A 444 41.62 -1.22 65.03
N ASN A 445 40.61 -0.57 65.52
CA ASN A 445 40.44 0.85 65.69
C ASN A 445 39.85 1.58 64.48
N GLY A 446 38.63 1.93 64.63
CA GLY A 446 37.61 2.58 63.78
C GLY A 446 37.99 3.57 62.70
N THR A 447 39.22 3.94 62.55
CA THR A 447 39.69 5.03 61.69
C THR A 447 40.13 4.56 60.28
N ARG A 448 40.38 3.28 60.07
CA ARG A 448 40.85 2.79 58.75
C ARG A 448 39.76 2.24 57.82
N CYS A 449 38.62 1.81 58.37
CA CYS A 449 37.48 1.38 57.55
C CYS A 449 36.79 2.55 56.84
N THR A 450 36.82 3.71 57.43
CA THR A 450 36.14 4.90 56.92
C THR A 450 36.70 5.40 55.60
N ALA A 451 37.99 5.34 55.36
CA ALA A 451 38.60 5.93 54.16
C ALA A 451 38.30 5.17 52.85
N ALA A 452 38.01 3.85 52.91
CA ALA A 452 37.68 3.03 51.73
C ALA A 452 36.17 2.79 51.61
N PHE A 453 35.46 2.71 52.74
CA PHE A 453 34.03 2.38 52.78
C PHE A 453 33.15 3.55 52.32
N VAL A 454 33.43 4.76 52.76
CA VAL A 454 32.65 5.94 52.36
C VAL A 454 32.70 6.19 50.85
N PRO A 455 33.86 6.17 50.15
CA PRO A 455 33.92 6.28 48.71
C PRO A 455 33.17 5.17 47.95
N ALA A 456 33.22 3.95 48.46
CA ALA A 456 32.50 2.84 47.85
C ALA A 456 30.97 2.96 47.97
N MET A 457 30.49 3.41 49.12
CA MET A 457 29.08 3.71 49.35
C MET A 457 28.59 4.88 48.52
N ILE A 458 29.39 5.94 48.41
CA ILE A 458 29.07 7.06 47.51
C ILE A 458 28.93 6.57 46.09
N LYS A 459 29.88 5.77 45.58
CA LYS A 459 29.85 5.23 44.24
C LYS A 459 28.64 4.31 44.03
N HIS A 460 28.28 3.50 45.03
CA HIS A 460 27.07 2.67 44.96
C HIS A 460 25.79 3.53 44.89
N ASN A 461 25.67 4.54 45.72
CA ASN A 461 24.53 5.44 45.72
C ASN A 461 24.47 6.29 44.44
N GLU A 462 25.60 6.73 43.90
CA GLU A 462 25.68 7.37 42.59
C GLU A 462 25.09 6.44 41.49
N SER A 463 25.47 5.17 41.52
CA SER A 463 24.92 4.18 40.55
C SER A 463 23.41 4.01 40.67
N ILE A 464 22.87 3.96 41.90
CA ILE A 464 21.41 3.89 42.13
C ILE A 464 20.73 5.18 41.65
N ILE A 465 21.28 6.34 41.93
CA ILE A 465 20.73 7.64 41.53
C ILE A 465 20.73 7.75 40.01
N HIS A 466 21.82 7.38 39.32
CA HIS A 466 21.86 7.34 37.85
C HIS A 466 20.86 6.37 37.27
N SER A 467 20.68 5.17 37.84
CA SER A 467 19.67 4.22 37.42
C SER A 467 18.26 4.79 37.53
N VAL A 468 17.94 5.40 38.68
CA VAL A 468 16.62 6.02 38.91
C VAL A 468 16.38 7.20 37.98
N ASN A 469 17.40 8.01 37.69
CA ASN A 469 17.28 9.10 36.71
C ASN A 469 17.01 8.60 35.31
N GLY A 470 17.68 7.53 34.88
CA GLY A 470 17.41 6.91 33.59
C GLY A 470 15.97 6.38 33.48
N GLU A 471 15.41 5.84 34.55
CA GLU A 471 14.02 5.43 34.62
C GLU A 471 13.06 6.63 34.62
N ILE A 472 13.34 7.67 35.38
CA ILE A 472 12.54 8.90 35.40
C ILE A 472 12.55 9.53 34.01
N SER A 473 13.71 9.65 33.36
CA SER A 473 13.87 10.19 32.02
C SER A 473 12.99 9.44 31.01
N ARG A 474 13.04 8.10 31.03
CA ARG A 474 12.21 7.26 30.17
C ARG A 474 10.72 7.45 30.43
N ASP A 475 10.30 7.45 31.68
CA ASP A 475 8.91 7.60 32.07
C ASP A 475 8.35 8.99 31.71
N VAL A 476 9.15 10.02 31.88
CA VAL A 476 8.82 11.41 31.51
C VAL A 476 8.65 11.54 30.03
N ASN A 477 9.60 11.02 29.22
CA ASN A 477 9.53 11.06 27.77
C ASN A 477 8.33 10.27 27.24
N ASN A 478 8.07 9.08 27.77
CA ASN A 478 6.90 8.28 27.38
C ASN A 478 5.59 9.00 27.70
N SER A 479 5.46 9.56 28.88
CA SER A 479 4.27 10.31 29.29
C SER A 479 4.07 11.57 28.44
N MET A 480 5.12 12.33 28.20
CA MET A 480 5.12 13.52 27.35
C MET A 480 4.69 13.17 25.91
N ASN A 481 5.31 12.15 25.31
CA ASN A 481 4.98 11.71 23.95
C ASN A 481 3.52 11.26 23.84
N GLN A 482 2.98 10.57 24.84
CA GLN A 482 1.55 10.22 24.86
C GLN A 482 0.64 11.45 24.88
N GLN A 483 0.96 12.46 25.68
CA GLN A 483 0.17 13.69 25.76
C GLN A 483 0.28 14.53 24.48
N LEU A 484 1.48 14.61 23.88
CA LEU A 484 1.69 15.26 22.59
C LEU A 484 0.89 14.55 21.50
N ARG A 485 0.96 13.21 21.42
CA ARG A 485 0.16 12.41 20.49
C ARG A 485 -1.31 12.73 20.62
N LYS A 486 -1.86 12.62 21.83
CA LYS A 486 -3.28 12.88 22.08
C LYS A 486 -3.72 14.26 21.59
N ALA A 487 -2.96 15.29 21.90
CA ALA A 487 -3.28 16.66 21.51
C ALA A 487 -3.18 16.88 20.00
N LEU A 488 -2.14 16.36 19.34
CA LEU A 488 -1.91 16.55 17.91
C LEU A 488 -2.89 15.73 17.07
N VAL A 489 -3.15 14.47 17.42
CA VAL A 489 -4.09 13.58 16.72
C VAL A 489 -5.51 14.14 16.81
N SER A 490 -5.97 14.56 18.01
CA SER A 490 -7.31 15.11 18.15
C SER A 490 -7.54 16.34 17.26
N ASN A 491 -6.56 17.23 17.15
CA ASN A 491 -6.67 18.40 16.26
C ASN A 491 -6.65 18.04 14.77
N LEU A 492 -5.87 17.03 14.38
CA LEU A 492 -5.89 16.51 13.01
C LEU A 492 -7.20 15.83 12.68
N GLU A 493 -7.73 15.00 13.58
CA GLU A 493 -9.03 14.35 13.41
C GLU A 493 -10.15 15.37 13.20
N ASP A 494 -10.17 16.46 13.98
CA ASP A 494 -11.17 17.52 13.83
C ASP A 494 -11.02 18.27 12.51
N ALA A 495 -9.78 18.53 12.08
CA ALA A 495 -9.50 19.16 10.80
C ALA A 495 -9.90 18.26 9.62
N PHE A 496 -9.57 16.97 9.66
CA PHE A 496 -10.00 16.01 8.64
C PHE A 496 -11.51 15.82 8.64
N ARG A 497 -12.15 15.71 9.82
CA ARG A 497 -13.62 15.61 9.92
C ARG A 497 -14.32 16.77 9.22
N THR A 498 -13.76 17.97 9.36
CA THR A 498 -14.30 19.17 8.71
C THR A 498 -14.06 19.15 7.21
N ALA A 499 -12.84 18.83 6.77
CA ALA A 499 -12.46 18.86 5.36
C ALA A 499 -13.05 17.70 4.54
N LEU A 500 -13.31 16.55 5.18
CA LEU A 500 -13.76 15.32 4.54
C LEU A 500 -15.20 14.94 4.94
N HIS A 501 -16.06 15.94 5.17
CA HIS A 501 -17.49 15.79 5.39
C HIS A 501 -17.89 14.76 6.47
N GLY A 502 -17.13 14.72 7.57
CA GLY A 502 -17.37 13.81 8.70
C GLY A 502 -16.48 12.57 8.74
N PHE A 503 -15.76 12.27 7.68
CA PHE A 503 -14.79 11.18 7.68
C PHE A 503 -13.48 11.59 8.36
N VAL A 504 -12.91 10.65 9.13
CA VAL A 504 -11.62 10.81 9.80
C VAL A 504 -10.75 9.61 9.45
N PRO A 505 -9.61 9.82 8.77
CA PRO A 505 -8.68 8.73 8.50
C PRO A 505 -8.06 8.20 9.79
N ASP A 506 -7.62 6.94 9.78
CA ASP A 506 -6.82 6.39 10.87
C ASP A 506 -5.44 7.07 10.90
N ILE A 507 -5.24 7.93 11.91
CA ILE A 507 -4.02 8.73 12.07
C ILE A 507 -3.16 8.09 13.16
N ASP A 508 -2.12 7.38 12.74
CA ASP A 508 -1.16 6.74 13.66
C ASP A 508 0.16 7.51 13.75
N ILE A 509 0.09 8.71 14.33
CA ILE A 509 1.30 9.48 14.63
C ILE A 509 1.92 8.96 15.94
N ALA A 510 3.17 8.56 15.88
CA ALA A 510 3.98 8.21 17.04
C ALA A 510 5.05 9.31 17.29
N PRO A 511 4.74 10.36 18.07
CA PRO A 511 5.71 11.38 18.39
C PRO A 511 6.93 10.77 19.09
N VAL A 512 8.10 11.07 18.60
CA VAL A 512 9.37 10.65 19.18
C VAL A 512 10.14 11.88 19.59
N VAL A 513 9.98 12.26 20.87
CA VAL A 513 10.78 13.31 21.51
C VAL A 513 11.51 12.66 22.68
N ASN A 514 12.82 12.76 22.68
CA ASN A 514 13.66 12.26 23.76
C ASN A 514 14.47 13.42 24.35
N ILE A 515 14.16 13.77 25.58
CA ILE A 515 14.86 14.81 26.36
C ILE A 515 15.62 14.10 27.46
N ASP A 516 16.93 14.23 27.43
CA ASP A 516 17.81 13.66 28.43
C ASP A 516 17.88 14.56 29.66
N LEU A 517 17.43 14.05 30.79
CA LEU A 517 17.45 14.78 32.08
C LEU A 517 18.85 15.04 32.59
N GLU A 518 19.86 14.25 32.22
CA GLU A 518 21.24 14.45 32.63
C GLU A 518 21.87 15.71 32.03
N ASN A 519 21.35 16.14 30.87
CA ASN A 519 21.81 17.33 30.16
C ASN A 519 21.03 18.60 30.50
N ILE A 520 20.06 18.51 31.42
CA ILE A 520 19.24 19.66 31.80
C ILE A 520 19.76 20.22 33.10
N SER A 521 20.22 21.48 33.06
CA SER A 521 20.46 22.27 34.27
C SER A 521 19.11 22.57 34.94
N ILE A 522 18.72 21.72 35.87
CA ILE A 522 17.55 21.97 36.72
C ILE A 522 17.96 23.01 37.74
N ASN A 523 17.60 24.27 37.54
CA ASN A 523 17.77 25.37 38.49
C ASN A 523 16.83 25.19 39.69
N SER A 524 16.79 24.04 40.28
CA SER A 524 16.07 23.75 41.50
C SER A 524 17.05 23.11 42.49
N GLU A 525 16.69 23.12 43.74
CA GLU A 525 17.41 22.49 44.86
C GLU A 525 17.62 20.97 44.69
N TRP A 526 17.26 20.41 43.54
CA TRP A 526 17.37 19.03 43.07
C TRP A 526 18.55 18.77 42.17
N ASP A 527 19.67 19.34 42.48
CA ASP A 527 20.89 18.92 41.83
C ASP A 527 21.27 17.54 42.37
N ILE A 528 21.40 16.54 41.47
CA ILE A 528 21.93 15.22 41.81
C ILE A 528 23.23 15.34 42.59
N ASN A 529 24.07 16.29 42.24
CA ASN A 529 25.31 16.57 42.95
C ASN A 529 25.05 17.02 44.38
N LYS A 530 23.99 17.80 44.63
CA LYS A 530 23.59 18.15 46.00
C LYS A 530 23.09 16.92 46.76
N ILE A 531 22.29 16.03 46.14
CA ILE A 531 21.86 14.80 46.80
C ILE A 531 23.05 13.92 47.13
N ILE A 532 24.01 13.80 46.21
CA ILE A 532 25.26 13.06 46.42
C ILE A 532 26.07 13.69 47.53
N GLU A 533 26.25 15.01 47.53
CA GLU A 533 26.99 15.72 48.59
C GLU A 533 26.31 15.64 49.96
N MET A 534 25.00 15.72 49.98
CA MET A 534 24.23 15.58 51.23
C MET A 534 24.28 14.13 51.73
N THR A 535 24.20 13.13 50.83
CA THR A 535 24.40 11.72 51.16
C THR A 535 25.80 11.50 51.72
N LYS A 536 26.82 12.10 51.12
CA LYS A 536 28.19 12.07 51.53
C LYS A 536 28.37 12.65 52.94
N SER A 537 27.82 13.83 53.20
CA SER A 537 27.85 14.46 54.54
C SER A 537 27.18 13.57 55.59
N ILE A 538 26.05 12.95 55.29
CA ILE A 538 25.38 12.01 56.21
C ILE A 538 26.26 10.80 56.51
N TYR A 539 26.94 10.25 55.54
CA TYR A 539 27.83 9.09 55.72
C TYR A 539 29.13 9.51 56.44
N GLU A 540 29.70 10.65 56.16
CA GLU A 540 30.87 11.18 56.86
C GLU A 540 30.56 11.41 58.33
N ASP A 541 29.43 12.02 58.66
CA ASP A 541 28.98 12.19 60.08
C ASP A 541 28.72 10.84 60.74
N PHE A 542 28.15 9.88 60.00
CA PHE A 542 27.81 8.55 60.50
C PHE A 542 29.06 7.73 60.88
N PHE A 543 30.12 7.81 60.07
CA PHE A 543 31.34 7.05 60.27
C PHE A 543 32.37 7.75 61.15
N THR A 544 32.30 9.06 61.32
CA THR A 544 33.20 9.81 62.15
C THR A 544 32.94 9.63 63.66
N TYR A 545 31.71 9.30 64.05
CA TYR A 545 31.27 9.10 65.42
C TYR A 545 31.14 7.66 65.91
N GLY A 546 31.49 6.65 65.09
CA GLY A 546 31.93 5.31 65.53
C GLY A 546 30.92 4.36 66.14
N ASP A 547 29.62 4.67 66.19
CA ASP A 547 28.62 3.74 66.77
C ASP A 547 27.28 3.84 66.01
N ILE A 548 27.15 3.04 64.94
CA ILE A 548 26.05 3.05 63.95
C ILE A 548 24.66 2.75 64.58
N TYR A 549 24.62 2.11 65.73
CA TYR A 549 23.38 1.57 66.29
C TYR A 549 22.84 2.29 67.52
N LYS A 550 23.57 3.29 68.08
CA LYS A 550 23.21 3.88 69.37
C LYS A 550 22.91 5.38 69.39
N ASP A 551 23.16 6.10 68.30
CA ASP A 551 22.98 7.53 68.30
C ASP A 551 21.63 8.00 67.73
N ARG A 552 20.74 8.33 68.66
CA ARG A 552 19.44 8.96 68.37
C ARG A 552 19.57 10.28 67.56
N THR A 553 20.66 11.00 67.76
CA THR A 553 20.87 12.30 67.08
C THR A 553 21.09 12.17 65.60
N THR A 554 21.67 11.07 65.11
CA THR A 554 21.89 10.79 63.73
C THR A 554 20.56 10.39 63.05
N ILE A 555 19.70 9.66 63.76
CA ILE A 555 18.35 9.32 63.29
C ILE A 555 17.46 10.58 63.22
N GLU A 556 17.57 11.47 64.20
CA GLU A 556 16.86 12.75 64.22
C GLU A 556 17.40 13.75 63.18
N LYS A 557 18.68 13.77 62.87
CA LYS A 557 19.29 14.51 61.77
C LYS A 557 18.79 13.97 60.40
N ARG A 558 18.64 12.68 60.26
CA ARG A 558 18.04 12.06 59.06
C ARG A 558 16.58 12.46 58.88
N LYS A 559 15.77 12.42 59.92
CA LYS A 559 14.39 12.89 59.89
C LYS A 559 14.28 14.36 59.59
N LYS A 560 15.19 15.19 60.07
CA LYS A 560 15.26 16.61 59.73
C LYS A 560 15.70 16.86 58.29
N PHE A 561 16.46 15.97 57.71
CA PHE A 561 16.95 16.08 56.37
C PHE A 561 15.86 15.64 55.33
N SER A 562 15.13 14.58 55.61
CA SER A 562 14.08 14.08 54.71
C SER A 562 12.85 15.01 54.70
N VAL A 563 12.49 15.62 55.82
CA VAL A 563 11.27 16.43 55.92
C VAL A 563 11.35 17.77 55.17
N PRO A 564 12.44 18.57 55.21
CA PRO A 564 12.59 19.74 54.34
C PRO A 564 12.61 19.39 52.87
N PHE A 565 13.29 18.34 52.50
CA PHE A 565 13.44 17.85 51.14
C PHE A 565 12.08 17.48 50.51
N TYR A 566 11.13 17.03 51.32
CA TYR A 566 9.77 16.75 50.90
C TYR A 566 8.84 17.97 50.83
N LYS A 567 9.02 18.93 51.74
CA LYS A 567 8.12 20.08 51.85
C LYS A 567 8.47 21.26 50.96
N GLU A 568 9.71 21.39 50.57
CA GLU A 568 10.18 22.50 49.73
C GLU A 568 10.03 22.27 48.24
N GLN A 569 9.46 21.12 47.84
CA GLN A 569 9.34 20.78 46.44
C GLN A 569 7.95 21.03 45.85
N GLU A 570 7.60 22.23 45.69
CA GLU A 570 6.91 22.64 44.49
C GLU A 570 7.92 22.58 43.34
N VAL A 571 7.87 21.52 42.53
CA VAL A 571 8.77 21.35 41.40
C VAL A 571 8.68 22.60 40.54
N ALA A 572 9.72 23.41 40.56
CA ALA A 572 9.81 24.57 39.69
C ALA A 572 9.72 24.14 38.25
N ASN A 573 9.10 24.97 37.39
CA ASN A 573 9.11 24.71 35.95
C ASN A 573 10.57 24.73 35.47
N VAL A 574 10.96 23.68 34.79
CA VAL A 574 12.26 23.60 34.14
C VAL A 574 12.17 24.34 32.82
N ASN A 575 12.99 25.32 32.61
CA ASN A 575 13.14 25.99 31.33
C ASN A 575 14.14 25.19 30.49
N LEU A 576 13.63 24.60 29.39
CA LEU A 576 14.47 23.89 28.42
C LEU A 576 15.27 24.93 27.61
N THR A 577 16.54 24.66 27.36
CA THR A 577 17.35 25.54 26.50
C THR A 577 16.87 25.53 25.07
N ASP A 578 17.10 26.61 24.34
CA ASP A 578 16.70 26.74 22.93
C ASP A 578 17.23 25.58 22.07
N ASN A 579 18.44 25.11 22.32
CA ASN A 579 19.05 24.00 21.59
C ASN A 579 18.29 22.68 21.82
N ILE A 580 17.92 22.39 23.07
CA ILE A 580 17.13 21.18 23.41
C ILE A 580 15.76 21.27 22.76
N LEU A 581 15.09 22.42 22.82
CA LEU A 581 13.80 22.63 22.21
C LEU A 581 13.84 22.51 20.67
N GLN A 582 14.85 23.10 20.03
CA GLN A 582 15.02 22.98 18.57
C GLN A 582 15.21 21.54 18.12
N ASN A 583 16.06 20.77 18.82
CA ASN A 583 16.26 19.34 18.51
C ASN A 583 14.99 18.52 18.76
N ALA A 584 14.27 18.81 19.83
CA ALA A 584 13.01 18.15 20.16
C ALA A 584 11.91 18.46 19.13
N VAL A 585 11.79 19.70 18.67
CA VAL A 585 10.87 20.13 17.61
C VAL A 585 11.22 19.45 16.29
N ALA A 586 12.50 19.40 15.92
CA ALA A 586 12.95 18.74 14.70
C ALA A 586 12.60 17.23 14.70
N SER A 587 12.87 16.55 15.81
CA SER A 587 12.53 15.14 16.01
C SER A 587 11.02 14.89 15.94
N LEU A 588 10.22 15.73 16.61
CA LEU A 588 8.77 15.67 16.56
C LEU A 588 8.22 15.87 15.15
N LYS A 589 8.70 16.87 14.43
CA LYS A 589 8.31 17.11 13.02
C LYS A 589 8.66 15.93 12.12
N ALA A 590 9.86 15.37 12.28
CA ALA A 590 10.27 14.20 11.49
C ALA A 590 9.34 13.00 11.71
N SER A 591 8.97 12.72 12.96
CA SER A 591 8.06 11.62 13.29
C SER A 591 6.63 11.84 12.77
N ILE A 592 6.14 13.08 12.77
CA ILE A 592 4.83 13.44 12.23
C ILE A 592 4.84 13.35 10.70
N ASN A 593 5.86 13.93 10.03
CA ASN A 593 5.97 13.93 8.58
C ASN A 593 6.14 12.52 7.99
N ALA A 594 6.69 11.58 8.73
CA ALA A 594 6.79 10.19 8.29
C ALA A 594 5.42 9.55 8.04
N GLU A 595 4.41 9.94 8.80
CA GLU A 595 3.05 9.41 8.70
C GLU A 595 2.10 10.36 7.94
N LEU A 596 2.24 11.67 8.16
CA LEU A 596 1.35 12.70 7.61
C LEU A 596 1.82 13.14 6.22
N THR A 597 1.95 12.20 5.28
CA THR A 597 2.17 12.52 3.87
C THR A 597 0.86 12.58 3.13
N VAL A 598 0.79 13.38 2.05
CA VAL A 598 -0.41 13.49 1.22
C VAL A 598 -0.79 12.13 0.65
N GLU A 599 0.20 11.36 0.14
CA GLU A 599 -0.01 10.04 -0.44
C GLU A 599 -0.58 9.06 0.57
N ASN A 600 -0.01 9.01 1.79
CA ASN A 600 -0.46 8.10 2.85
C ASN A 600 -1.90 8.42 3.28
N MET A 601 -2.21 9.70 3.48
CA MET A 601 -3.55 10.13 3.88
C MET A 601 -4.58 9.89 2.78
N VAL A 602 -4.24 10.15 1.51
CA VAL A 602 -5.12 9.85 0.36
C VAL A 602 -5.42 8.36 0.28
N GLN A 603 -4.42 7.49 0.43
CA GLN A 603 -4.62 6.03 0.43
C GLN A 603 -5.58 5.57 1.53
N LYS A 604 -5.49 6.17 2.72
CA LYS A 604 -6.39 5.84 3.84
C LYS A 604 -7.82 6.33 3.65
N CYS A 605 -8.02 7.37 2.87
CA CYS A 605 -9.31 8.04 2.71
C CYS A 605 -10.09 7.57 1.48
N ILE A 606 -9.41 7.24 0.38
CA ILE A 606 -10.03 7.13 -0.95
C ILE A 606 -11.20 6.15 -1.02
N PHE A 607 -11.06 4.96 -0.44
CA PHE A 607 -12.12 3.94 -0.44
C PHE A 607 -13.22 4.16 0.61
N CYS A 608 -13.01 5.08 1.55
CA CYS A 608 -13.99 5.39 2.59
C CYS A 608 -14.87 6.59 2.22
N ILE A 609 -14.33 7.52 1.40
CA ILE A 609 -15.04 8.73 0.96
C ILE A 609 -15.76 8.47 -0.36
N TYR A 610 -15.09 7.82 -1.27
CA TYR A 610 -15.59 7.45 -2.60
C TYR A 610 -15.96 5.97 -2.66
#